data_57063a3fb08afd246711637e357f4109
#
_entry.id   57063a3fb08afd246711637e357f4109
#
_cell.length_a   1.000
_cell.length_b   1.000
_cell.length_c   1.000
_cell.angle_alpha   90.00
_cell.angle_beta   90.00
_cell.angle_gamma   90.00
#
_symmetry.space_group_name_H-M   'P 1'
#
loop_
_entity.id
_entity.type
_entity.pdbx_description
1 polymer ?
#
loop_
_entity_poly.entity_id
_entity_poly.type
_entity_poly.pdbx_seq_one_letter_code
_entity_poly.pdbx_strand_id
1 'polypeptide(L)'
;ENVLKGKHVGFSHFREEYIEHIAKQQWDNELLRHLSWDALHPWGLEEWKDFTINKGEDDRFLFAILENTTEEFIGWVSLSDVQLKNRGANLGIAILQKEQRGQGYGFEAVSLICKFAFYELGLHKIRLAVNSNNQNAIHVYEKVGFKKEGIDREALFQDGQWLDIYNYGILQKEWLQIIKAES
;
A
#
# COMPACT_ATOMS: atom_id res chain seq x y z
N GLU A 1 13.27 -18.18 5.21
CA GLU A 1 13.28 -16.89 4.55
C GLU A 1 12.36 -15.92 5.29
N ASN A 2 12.84 -14.69 5.52
CA ASN A 2 12.06 -13.72 6.30
C ASN A 2 10.98 -13.06 5.42
N VAL A 3 9.71 -13.26 5.74
CA VAL A 3 8.58 -12.70 4.97
C VAL A 3 8.34 -11.21 5.25
N LEU A 4 9.03 -10.63 6.23
CA LEU A 4 8.90 -9.22 6.60
C LEU A 4 10.10 -8.37 6.19
N LYS A 5 11.11 -8.95 5.55
CA LYS A 5 12.32 -8.22 5.18
C LYS A 5 12.74 -8.53 3.75
N GLY A 6 12.78 -7.50 2.90
CA GLY A 6 13.30 -7.56 1.54
C GLY A 6 14.78 -7.16 1.47
N LYS A 7 15.24 -6.85 0.26
CA LYS A 7 16.63 -6.46 0.01
C LYS A 7 16.94 -5.06 0.55
N HIS A 8 16.06 -4.10 0.30
CA HIS A 8 16.26 -2.69 0.65
C HIS A 8 15.25 -2.19 1.69
N VAL A 9 14.08 -2.78 1.77
CA VAL A 9 13.02 -2.39 2.69
C VAL A 9 12.55 -3.56 3.54
N GLY A 10 12.04 -3.23 4.72
CA GLY A 10 11.47 -4.21 5.64
C GLY A 10 10.24 -3.65 6.33
N PHE A 11 9.45 -4.53 6.92
CA PHE A 11 8.22 -4.19 7.62
C PHE A 11 8.40 -4.28 9.13
N SER A 12 7.85 -3.28 9.81
CA SER A 12 7.92 -3.17 11.27
C SER A 12 6.56 -2.73 11.82
N HIS A 13 6.42 -2.82 13.14
CA HIS A 13 5.28 -2.21 13.82
C HIS A 13 5.39 -0.68 13.79
N PHE A 14 4.26 0.01 13.95
CA PHE A 14 4.25 1.46 14.07
C PHE A 14 4.77 1.92 15.42
N ARG A 15 5.51 3.05 15.42
CA ARG A 15 5.99 3.76 16.60
C ARG A 15 5.45 5.19 16.60
N GLU A 16 5.34 5.80 17.77
CA GLU A 16 4.84 7.17 17.89
C GLU A 16 5.65 8.17 17.06
N GLU A 17 6.96 8.01 17.00
CA GLU A 17 7.84 8.87 16.18
C GLU A 17 7.49 8.86 14.70
N TYR A 18 6.96 7.74 14.18
CA TYR A 18 6.50 7.64 12.79
C TYR A 18 5.24 8.46 12.55
N ILE A 19 4.36 8.54 13.55
CA ILE A 19 3.11 9.30 13.45
C ILE A 19 3.39 10.79 13.32
N GLU A 20 4.36 11.30 14.06
CA GLU A 20 4.81 12.69 13.92
C GLU A 20 5.35 12.96 12.52
N HIS A 21 6.10 12.03 11.97
CA HIS A 21 6.62 12.11 10.61
C HIS A 21 5.49 12.16 9.57
N ILE A 22 4.48 11.30 9.71
CA ILE A 22 3.29 11.30 8.85
C ILE A 22 2.56 12.65 8.93
N ALA A 23 2.34 13.17 10.13
CA ALA A 23 1.65 14.42 10.35
C ALA A 23 2.33 15.61 9.64
N LYS A 24 3.65 15.60 9.55
CA LYS A 24 4.41 16.61 8.80
C LYS A 24 4.22 16.50 7.29
N GLN A 25 4.01 15.28 6.77
CA GLN A 25 3.86 15.03 5.34
C GLN A 25 2.44 15.28 4.84
N GLN A 26 1.47 15.51 5.72
CA GLN A 26 0.08 15.73 5.31
C GLN A 26 -0.16 17.00 4.48
N TRP A 27 0.83 17.85 4.36
CA TRP A 27 0.78 19.03 3.49
C TRP A 27 1.27 18.76 2.06
N ASP A 28 1.76 17.56 1.77
CA ASP A 28 2.07 17.13 0.41
C ASP A 28 0.76 16.82 -0.33
N ASN A 29 0.33 17.76 -1.17
CA ASN A 29 -0.93 17.65 -1.90
C ASN A 29 -0.96 16.43 -2.84
N GLU A 30 0.14 16.12 -3.49
CA GLU A 30 0.24 14.94 -4.37
C GLU A 30 -0.01 13.66 -3.58
N LEU A 31 0.63 13.53 -2.42
CA LEU A 31 0.45 12.38 -1.54
C LEU A 31 -1.00 12.28 -1.06
N LEU A 32 -1.57 13.37 -0.56
CA LEU A 32 -2.93 13.37 -0.03
C LEU A 32 -3.97 13.00 -1.09
N ARG A 33 -3.82 13.51 -2.31
CA ARG A 33 -4.75 13.22 -3.41
C ARG A 33 -4.75 11.74 -3.80
N HIS A 34 -3.63 11.04 -3.59
CA HIS A 34 -3.56 9.61 -3.87
C HIS A 34 -3.97 8.73 -2.69
N LEU A 35 -3.91 9.23 -1.46
CA LEU A 35 -4.26 8.48 -0.25
C LEU A 35 -5.73 8.58 0.13
N SER A 36 -6.38 9.69 -0.14
CA SER A 36 -7.76 9.94 0.27
C SER A 36 -8.68 10.22 -0.91
N TRP A 37 -9.83 9.58 -0.89
CA TRP A 37 -10.93 9.83 -1.84
C TRP A 37 -12.02 10.72 -1.22
N ASP A 38 -11.91 10.99 0.06
CA ASP A 38 -12.82 11.89 0.78
C ASP A 38 -12.37 13.35 0.68
N ALA A 39 -13.23 14.25 1.13
CA ALA A 39 -12.87 15.65 1.23
C ALA A 39 -11.63 15.82 2.13
N LEU A 40 -10.65 16.57 1.64
CA LEU A 40 -9.43 16.78 2.39
C LEU A 40 -9.66 17.65 3.61
N HIS A 41 -9.21 17.18 4.74
CA HIS A 41 -9.12 17.97 5.97
C HIS A 41 -7.86 17.53 6.72
N PRO A 42 -7.21 18.45 7.45
CA PRO A 42 -6.03 18.08 8.21
C PRO A 42 -6.40 17.21 9.40
N TRP A 43 -5.64 16.15 9.61
CA TRP A 43 -5.80 15.29 10.77
C TRP A 43 -4.91 15.72 11.91
N GLY A 44 -5.43 15.68 13.13
CA GLY A 44 -4.65 15.81 14.33
C GLY A 44 -3.88 14.54 14.67
N LEU A 45 -3.03 14.62 15.69
CA LEU A 45 -2.18 13.51 16.09
C LEU A 45 -2.99 12.29 16.54
N GLU A 46 -4.09 12.50 17.27
CA GLU A 46 -4.95 11.42 17.75
C GLU A 46 -5.64 10.68 16.58
N GLU A 47 -6.07 11.38 15.55
CA GLU A 47 -6.65 10.77 14.36
C GLU A 47 -5.63 9.88 13.63
N TRP A 48 -4.38 10.33 13.53
CA TRP A 48 -3.29 9.53 12.98
C TRP A 48 -2.96 8.32 13.83
N LYS A 49 -3.01 8.45 15.18
CA LYS A 49 -2.83 7.33 16.10
C LYS A 49 -3.94 6.30 15.93
N ASP A 50 -5.19 6.73 15.80
CA ASP A 50 -6.33 5.84 15.60
C ASP A 50 -6.24 5.09 14.28
N PHE A 51 -5.73 5.74 13.24
CA PHE A 51 -5.49 5.09 11.95
C PHE A 51 -4.36 4.06 12.01
N THR A 52 -3.39 4.22 12.89
CA THR A 52 -2.16 3.42 12.95
C THR A 52 -2.10 2.53 14.21
N ILE A 53 -1.61 3.07 15.32
CA ILE A 53 -1.28 2.33 16.54
C ILE A 53 -2.52 1.81 17.27
N ASN A 54 -3.55 2.64 17.35
CA ASN A 54 -4.75 2.34 18.15
C ASN A 54 -5.81 1.53 17.40
N LYS A 55 -5.56 1.21 16.15
CA LYS A 55 -6.51 0.43 15.37
C LYS A 55 -6.45 -1.04 15.76
N GLY A 56 -7.36 -1.45 16.61
CA GLY A 56 -7.50 -2.83 17.05
C GLY A 56 -8.57 -3.55 16.24
N GLU A 57 -8.26 -3.98 15.03
CA GLU A 57 -9.20 -4.74 14.20
C GLU A 57 -8.54 -5.97 13.59
N ASP A 58 -9.25 -7.08 13.67
CA ASP A 58 -8.76 -8.39 13.25
C ASP A 58 -8.72 -8.58 11.73
N ASP A 59 -9.32 -7.67 10.95
CA ASP A 59 -9.42 -7.77 9.50
C ASP A 59 -8.33 -6.97 8.76
N ARG A 60 -7.33 -6.47 9.48
CA ARG A 60 -6.30 -5.59 8.90
C ARG A 60 -4.91 -5.89 9.42
N PHE A 61 -3.96 -5.92 8.48
CA PHE A 61 -2.52 -5.86 8.78
C PHE A 61 -1.97 -4.51 8.30
N LEU A 62 -1.31 -3.79 9.18
CA LEU A 62 -0.68 -2.52 8.87
C LEU A 62 0.76 -2.54 9.34
N PHE A 63 1.69 -2.30 8.41
CA PHE A 63 3.11 -2.28 8.70
C PHE A 63 3.73 -0.93 8.35
N ALA A 64 4.64 -0.46 9.19
CA ALA A 64 5.57 0.59 8.81
C ALA A 64 6.60 0.02 7.84
N ILE A 65 6.99 0.78 6.84
CA ILE A 65 8.05 0.42 5.91
C ILE A 65 9.31 1.17 6.33
N LEU A 66 10.39 0.42 6.56
CA LEU A 66 11.70 0.96 6.91
C LEU A 66 12.70 0.65 5.81
N GLU A 67 13.61 1.59 5.55
CA GLU A 67 14.79 1.33 4.73
C GLU A 67 15.77 0.49 5.57
N ASN A 68 16.29 -0.62 5.01
CA ASN A 68 17.02 -1.61 5.79
C ASN A 68 18.37 -1.12 6.35
N THR A 69 19.06 -0.23 5.63
CA THR A 69 20.40 0.21 6.02
C THR A 69 20.35 1.30 7.08
N THR A 70 19.46 2.28 6.91
CA THR A 70 19.36 3.46 7.79
C THR A 70 18.31 3.29 8.89
N GLU A 71 17.44 2.29 8.76
CA GLU A 71 16.24 2.12 9.58
C GLU A 71 15.26 3.30 9.51
N GLU A 72 15.38 4.11 8.47
CA GLU A 72 14.51 5.25 8.25
C GLU A 72 13.10 4.81 7.90
N PHE A 73 12.12 5.44 8.55
CA PHE A 73 10.71 5.25 8.23
C PHE A 73 10.36 5.95 6.92
N ILE A 74 9.88 5.21 5.93
CA ILE A 74 9.62 5.72 4.58
C ILE A 74 8.17 5.62 4.14
N GLY A 75 7.31 4.95 4.89
CA GLY A 75 5.92 4.81 4.54
C GLY A 75 5.22 3.69 5.26
N TRP A 76 4.07 3.29 4.74
CA TRP A 76 3.33 2.15 5.28
C TRP A 76 2.70 1.31 4.18
N VAL A 77 2.35 0.08 4.54
CA VAL A 77 1.63 -0.85 3.68
C VAL A 77 0.57 -1.56 4.52
N SER A 78 -0.58 -1.82 3.94
CA SER A 78 -1.66 -2.51 4.62
C SER A 78 -2.32 -3.57 3.76
N LEU A 79 -2.83 -4.60 4.44
CA LEU A 79 -3.86 -5.49 3.92
C LEU A 79 -5.09 -5.27 4.78
N SER A 80 -6.17 -4.81 4.19
CA SER A 80 -7.44 -4.55 4.86
C SER A 80 -8.55 -5.45 4.30
N ASP A 81 -9.69 -5.50 4.99
CA ASP A 81 -10.80 -6.38 4.64
C ASP A 81 -10.31 -7.81 4.35
N VAL A 82 -9.52 -8.34 5.28
CA VAL A 82 -8.97 -9.70 5.15
C VAL A 82 -10.09 -10.70 5.42
N GLN A 83 -10.47 -11.44 4.39
CA GLN A 83 -11.59 -12.38 4.42
C GLN A 83 -11.08 -13.81 4.52
N LEU A 84 -11.31 -14.46 5.65
CA LEU A 84 -10.86 -15.83 5.89
C LEU A 84 -11.56 -16.85 4.99
N LYS A 85 -12.86 -16.68 4.74
CA LYS A 85 -13.63 -17.58 3.88
C LYS A 85 -13.22 -17.45 2.42
N ASN A 86 -13.21 -16.24 1.89
CA ASN A 86 -12.91 -15.98 0.48
C ASN A 86 -11.43 -15.83 0.19
N ARG A 87 -10.60 -15.77 1.25
CA ARG A 87 -9.13 -15.71 1.20
C ARG A 87 -8.64 -14.57 0.32
N GLY A 88 -9.19 -13.40 0.54
CA GLY A 88 -8.85 -12.18 -0.16
C GLY A 88 -8.57 -11.02 0.78
N ALA A 89 -7.93 -10.00 0.27
CA ALA A 89 -7.67 -8.75 0.98
C ALA A 89 -7.47 -7.59 0.01
N ASN A 90 -7.60 -6.38 0.53
CA ASN A 90 -7.30 -5.15 -0.20
C ASN A 90 -5.93 -4.61 0.20
N LEU A 91 -5.14 -4.24 -0.78
CA LEU A 91 -3.80 -3.66 -0.59
C LEU A 91 -3.89 -2.13 -0.55
N GLY A 92 -3.22 -1.52 0.42
CA GLY A 92 -2.95 -0.09 0.47
C GLY A 92 -1.46 0.15 0.72
N ILE A 93 -0.89 1.20 0.11
CA ILE A 93 0.52 1.56 0.29
C ILE A 93 0.71 3.06 0.13
N ALA A 94 1.63 3.61 0.92
CA ALA A 94 2.09 4.99 0.78
C ALA A 94 3.60 5.07 1.00
N ILE A 95 4.29 5.75 0.08
CA ILE A 95 5.69 6.19 0.26
C ILE A 95 5.65 7.70 0.51
N LEU A 96 6.13 8.11 1.68
CA LEU A 96 5.86 9.45 2.21
C LEU A 96 6.65 10.56 1.53
N GLN A 97 7.95 10.36 1.31
CA GLN A 97 8.81 11.41 0.77
C GLN A 97 8.97 11.26 -0.73
N LYS A 98 8.82 12.37 -1.43
CA LYS A 98 8.91 12.41 -2.89
C LYS A 98 10.26 11.88 -3.40
N GLU A 99 11.33 12.17 -2.69
CA GLU A 99 12.70 11.74 -3.02
C GLU A 99 12.86 10.22 -2.94
N GLN A 100 12.03 9.55 -2.15
CA GLN A 100 12.04 8.09 -1.99
C GLN A 100 11.15 7.38 -3.01
N ARG A 101 10.26 8.12 -3.67
CA ARG A 101 9.43 7.58 -4.75
C ARG A 101 10.29 7.43 -6.01
N GLY A 102 10.06 6.38 -6.78
CA GLY A 102 10.84 6.11 -7.99
C GLY A 102 12.17 5.42 -7.77
N GLN A 103 12.54 5.07 -6.52
CA GLN A 103 13.77 4.33 -6.22
C GLN A 103 13.57 2.81 -6.14
N GLY A 104 12.38 2.34 -6.49
CA GLY A 104 12.06 0.92 -6.41
C GLY A 104 11.54 0.45 -5.05
N TYR A 105 11.45 1.33 -4.06
CA TYR A 105 10.93 0.98 -2.73
C TYR A 105 9.47 0.54 -2.76
N GLY A 106 8.64 1.23 -3.54
CA GLY A 106 7.25 0.85 -3.73
C GLY A 106 7.10 -0.53 -4.36
N PHE A 107 7.85 -0.81 -5.41
CA PHE A 107 7.87 -2.12 -6.05
C PHE A 107 8.29 -3.23 -5.08
N GLU A 108 9.37 -3.03 -4.34
CA GLU A 108 9.84 -4.02 -3.37
C GLU A 108 8.84 -4.22 -2.23
N ALA A 109 8.25 -3.15 -1.71
CA ALA A 109 7.25 -3.23 -0.64
C ALA A 109 5.98 -3.97 -1.09
N VAL A 110 5.49 -3.69 -2.29
CA VAL A 110 4.33 -4.41 -2.84
C VAL A 110 4.65 -5.87 -3.08
N SER A 111 5.84 -6.18 -3.60
CA SER A 111 6.29 -7.57 -3.78
C SER A 111 6.38 -8.30 -2.44
N LEU A 112 6.89 -7.63 -1.40
CA LEU A 112 7.05 -8.21 -0.07
C LEU A 112 5.69 -8.45 0.62
N ILE A 113 4.74 -7.53 0.49
CA ILE A 113 3.41 -7.74 1.08
C ILE A 113 2.63 -8.85 0.34
N CYS A 114 2.85 -9.01 -0.96
CA CYS A 114 2.30 -10.15 -1.70
C CYS A 114 2.84 -11.47 -1.15
N LYS A 115 4.14 -11.53 -0.88
CA LYS A 115 4.75 -12.71 -0.27
C LYS A 115 4.15 -13.00 1.11
N PHE A 116 4.01 -12.00 1.96
CA PHE A 116 3.35 -12.14 3.25
C PHE A 116 1.91 -12.65 3.09
N ALA A 117 1.14 -12.03 2.21
CA ALA A 117 -0.26 -12.42 1.97
C ALA A 117 -0.41 -13.86 1.48
N PHE A 118 0.41 -14.27 0.52
CA PHE A 118 0.27 -15.59 -0.10
C PHE A 118 0.95 -16.71 0.67
N TYR A 119 2.12 -16.45 1.28
CA TYR A 119 2.85 -17.49 2.03
C TYR A 119 2.48 -17.54 3.50
N GLU A 120 2.38 -16.39 4.18
CA GLU A 120 2.10 -16.38 5.61
C GLU A 120 0.60 -16.52 5.89
N LEU A 121 -0.22 -15.73 5.22
CA LEU A 121 -1.67 -15.76 5.44
C LEU A 121 -2.39 -16.80 4.59
N GLY A 122 -1.76 -17.32 3.55
CA GLY A 122 -2.39 -18.26 2.64
C GLY A 122 -3.56 -17.68 1.86
N LEU A 123 -3.52 -16.41 1.53
CA LEU A 123 -4.57 -15.78 0.74
C LEU A 123 -4.57 -16.31 -0.70
N HIS A 124 -5.72 -16.19 -1.35
CA HIS A 124 -5.92 -16.60 -2.74
C HIS A 124 -5.80 -15.42 -3.72
N LYS A 125 -6.22 -14.23 -3.29
CA LYS A 125 -6.28 -13.04 -4.14
C LYS A 125 -6.02 -11.77 -3.34
N ILE A 126 -5.27 -10.86 -3.94
CA ILE A 126 -5.10 -9.49 -3.44
C ILE A 126 -5.72 -8.54 -4.45
N ARG A 127 -6.49 -7.56 -3.97
CA ARG A 127 -7.11 -6.52 -4.77
C ARG A 127 -6.58 -5.16 -4.36
N LEU A 128 -6.65 -4.22 -5.27
CA LEU A 128 -6.41 -2.82 -4.98
C LEU A 128 -7.23 -1.93 -5.90
N ALA A 129 -7.43 -0.70 -5.47
CA ALA A 129 -8.03 0.35 -6.29
C ALA A 129 -7.08 1.54 -6.33
N VAL A 130 -6.97 2.19 -7.47
CA VAL A 130 -6.02 3.29 -7.68
C VAL A 130 -6.65 4.37 -8.55
N ASN A 131 -6.34 5.64 -8.24
CA ASN A 131 -6.74 6.78 -9.05
C ASN A 131 -6.17 6.63 -10.46
N SER A 132 -6.97 6.85 -11.48
CA SER A 132 -6.55 6.70 -12.88
C SER A 132 -5.38 7.61 -13.27
N ASN A 133 -5.17 8.71 -12.56
CA ASN A 133 -4.05 9.63 -12.79
C ASN A 133 -2.77 9.29 -11.99
N ASN A 134 -2.79 8.25 -11.16
CA ASN A 134 -1.61 7.84 -10.39
C ASN A 134 -0.75 6.88 -11.21
N GLN A 135 -0.04 7.42 -12.20
CA GLN A 135 0.74 6.62 -13.16
C GLN A 135 1.89 5.86 -12.50
N ASN A 136 2.53 6.46 -11.49
CA ASN A 136 3.63 5.80 -10.77
C ASN A 136 3.17 4.55 -10.04
N ALA A 137 2.04 4.62 -9.33
CA ALA A 137 1.48 3.47 -8.63
C ALA A 137 0.99 2.39 -9.61
N ILE A 138 0.30 2.79 -10.67
CA ILE A 138 -0.17 1.87 -11.72
C ILE A 138 1.01 1.09 -12.30
N HIS A 139 2.09 1.79 -12.64
CA HIS A 139 3.30 1.15 -13.17
C HIS A 139 3.88 0.12 -12.19
N VAL A 140 3.95 0.46 -10.90
CA VAL A 140 4.42 -0.46 -9.85
C VAL A 140 3.55 -1.70 -9.77
N TYR A 141 2.23 -1.53 -9.72
CA TYR A 141 1.30 -2.66 -9.59
C TYR A 141 1.37 -3.59 -10.81
N GLU A 142 1.38 -3.03 -12.02
CA GLU A 142 1.49 -3.83 -13.24
C GLU A 142 2.84 -4.57 -13.31
N LYS A 143 3.92 -3.92 -12.89
CA LYS A 143 5.25 -4.54 -12.83
C LYS A 143 5.31 -5.71 -11.84
N VAL A 144 4.62 -5.63 -10.70
CA VAL A 144 4.50 -6.73 -9.74
C VAL A 144 3.70 -7.90 -10.32
N GLY A 145 2.75 -7.62 -11.22
CA GLY A 145 1.93 -8.64 -11.86
C GLY A 145 0.43 -8.48 -11.64
N PHE A 146 -0.02 -7.39 -11.03
CA PHE A 146 -1.45 -7.08 -10.92
C PHE A 146 -2.05 -6.83 -12.30
N LYS A 147 -3.26 -7.29 -12.49
CA LYS A 147 -4.04 -7.12 -13.73
C LYS A 147 -5.24 -6.22 -13.48
N LYS A 148 -5.50 -5.30 -14.40
CA LYS A 148 -6.71 -4.47 -14.35
C LYS A 148 -7.95 -5.35 -14.52
N GLU A 149 -8.88 -5.24 -13.60
CA GLU A 149 -10.12 -6.02 -13.60
C GLU A 149 -11.33 -5.18 -13.93
N GLY A 150 -11.25 -3.87 -13.77
CA GLY A 150 -12.36 -2.99 -14.06
C GLY A 150 -12.03 -1.52 -13.87
N ILE A 151 -12.98 -0.70 -14.28
CA ILE A 151 -12.91 0.75 -14.19
C ILE A 151 -14.23 1.25 -13.60
N ASP A 152 -14.14 2.00 -12.50
CA ASP A 152 -15.26 2.78 -11.99
C ASP A 152 -15.16 4.18 -12.62
N ARG A 153 -16.05 4.45 -13.58
CA ARG A 153 -16.00 5.71 -14.32
C ARG A 153 -16.47 6.88 -13.48
N GLU A 154 -15.72 7.99 -13.54
CA GLU A 154 -16.05 9.24 -12.86
C GLU A 154 -16.43 9.05 -11.39
N ALA A 155 -15.68 8.18 -10.71
CA ALA A 155 -15.94 7.79 -9.32
C ALA A 155 -15.26 8.68 -8.29
N LEU A 156 -14.38 9.58 -8.75
CA LEU A 156 -13.56 10.40 -7.87
C LEU A 156 -13.55 11.84 -8.35
N PHE A 157 -13.90 12.79 -7.47
CA PHE A 157 -13.85 14.21 -7.75
C PHE A 157 -12.68 14.84 -7.00
N GLN A 158 -11.68 15.30 -7.75
CA GLN A 158 -10.48 15.95 -7.18
C GLN A 158 -10.05 17.14 -8.04
N ASP A 159 -9.68 18.23 -7.39
CA ASP A 159 -9.16 19.43 -8.05
C ASP A 159 -10.06 19.93 -9.19
N GLY A 160 -11.38 19.86 -8.99
CA GLY A 160 -12.38 20.32 -9.95
C GLY A 160 -12.61 19.37 -11.12
N GLN A 161 -12.09 18.14 -11.07
CA GLN A 161 -12.20 17.18 -12.17
C GLN A 161 -12.74 15.83 -11.71
N TRP A 162 -13.44 15.14 -12.58
CA TRP A 162 -13.86 13.78 -12.38
C TRP A 162 -12.78 12.84 -12.89
N LEU A 163 -12.40 11.87 -12.06
CA LEU A 163 -11.41 10.84 -12.38
C LEU A 163 -12.03 9.47 -12.25
N ASP A 164 -11.50 8.53 -13.03
CA ASP A 164 -11.84 7.13 -12.89
C ASP A 164 -11.02 6.49 -11.76
N ILE A 165 -11.54 5.41 -11.20
CA ILE A 165 -10.82 4.51 -10.30
C ILE A 165 -10.59 3.21 -11.05
N TYR A 166 -9.34 2.73 -11.09
CA TYR A 166 -8.98 1.46 -11.68
C TYR A 166 -8.87 0.39 -10.61
N ASN A 167 -9.51 -0.75 -10.86
CA ASN A 167 -9.48 -1.91 -9.96
C ASN A 167 -8.51 -2.95 -10.53
N TYR A 168 -7.59 -3.40 -9.69
CA TYR A 168 -6.56 -4.39 -10.01
C TYR A 168 -6.66 -5.59 -9.09
N GLY A 169 -6.20 -6.73 -9.56
CA GLY A 169 -6.09 -7.94 -8.75
C GLY A 169 -4.93 -8.81 -9.17
N ILE A 170 -4.43 -9.61 -8.24
CA ILE A 170 -3.44 -10.65 -8.49
C ILE A 170 -3.85 -11.93 -7.76
N LEU A 171 -3.81 -13.05 -8.46
CA LEU A 171 -4.08 -14.36 -7.90
C LEU A 171 -2.79 -15.02 -7.39
N GLN A 172 -2.89 -15.82 -6.34
CA GLN A 172 -1.73 -16.57 -5.81
C GLN A 172 -1.00 -17.35 -6.90
N LYS A 173 -1.71 -18.03 -7.77
CA LYS A 173 -1.11 -18.80 -8.87
C LYS A 173 -0.33 -17.93 -9.86
N GLU A 174 -0.81 -16.72 -10.14
CA GLU A 174 -0.13 -15.79 -11.01
C GLU A 174 1.17 -15.28 -10.38
N TRP A 175 1.12 -14.95 -9.11
CA TRP A 175 2.29 -14.52 -8.34
C TRP A 175 3.35 -15.64 -8.27
N LEU A 176 2.94 -16.87 -8.00
CA LEU A 176 3.84 -18.02 -7.96
C LEU A 176 4.55 -18.24 -9.31
N GLN A 177 3.86 -18.04 -10.42
CA GLN A 177 4.46 -18.15 -11.76
C GLN A 177 5.53 -17.08 -11.99
N ILE A 178 5.25 -15.83 -11.55
CA ILE A 178 6.19 -14.71 -11.69
C ILE A 178 7.47 -15.00 -10.90
N ILE A 179 7.35 -15.43 -9.64
CA ILE A 179 8.50 -15.73 -8.79
C ILE A 179 9.34 -16.86 -9.38
N LYS A 180 8.72 -17.90 -9.92
CA LYS A 180 9.44 -19.01 -10.57
C LYS A 180 10.20 -18.57 -11.80
N ALA A 181 9.71 -17.60 -12.53
CA ALA A 181 10.37 -17.05 -13.71
C ALA A 181 11.58 -16.18 -13.35
N GLU A 182 11.61 -15.59 -12.15
CA GLU A 182 12.69 -14.74 -11.66
C GLU A 182 13.80 -15.54 -10.95
N SER A 183 13.55 -16.78 -10.59
CA SER A 183 14.52 -17.69 -9.97
C SER A 183 15.18 -18.58 -11.02
#